data_6465ebbf9185edd3e351e1cc3ed2646d
#
_entry.id   6465ebbf9185edd3e351e1cc3ed2646d
#
_cell.length_a   1.000
_cell.length_b   1.000
_cell.length_c   1.000
_cell.angle_alpha   90.00
_cell.angle_beta   90.00
_cell.angle_gamma   90.00
#
_symmetry.space_group_name_H-M   'P 1'
#
loop_
_entity.id
_entity.type
_entity.pdbx_description
1 polymer ?
#
loop_
_entity_poly.entity_id
_entity_poly.type
_entity_poly.pdbx_seq_one_letter_code
_entity_poly.pdbx_strand_id
1 'polypeptide(L)'
;MNVGVAVPLPAYLVDVGAMAGKAEALGFESFWCAEHPFIPVRSASRFPGSEDGVIPESYSHFVDPFVALARASGTTTRIKLGTGIVLVPERHPLLLAKEVSTLDHFSGGRFLFGIGAGWLREETEIMGGDFDHRWTQTQESVLAMKELWTKLEAEFHG
;
A
#
# COMPACT_ATOMS: atom_id res chain seq x y z
N MET A 1 -14.28 2.57 -20.59
CA MET A 1 -13.66 3.31 -19.48
C MET A 1 -13.38 2.30 -18.38
N ASN A 2 -12.14 2.25 -17.88
CA ASN A 2 -11.78 1.36 -16.77
C ASN A 2 -12.02 2.11 -15.45
N VAL A 3 -12.76 1.52 -14.53
CA VAL A 3 -13.09 2.12 -13.24
C VAL A 3 -12.61 1.19 -12.12
N GLY A 4 -11.79 1.73 -11.23
CA GLY A 4 -11.39 1.07 -10.00
C GLY A 4 -12.21 1.55 -8.80
N VAL A 5 -12.23 0.75 -7.75
CA VAL A 5 -12.82 1.12 -6.47
C VAL A 5 -11.74 1.13 -5.38
N ALA A 6 -11.61 2.25 -4.68
CA ALA A 6 -10.75 2.38 -3.50
C ALA A 6 -11.64 2.37 -2.25
N VAL A 7 -11.22 1.63 -1.25
CA VAL A 7 -12.02 1.44 -0.05
C VAL A 7 -11.24 1.86 1.19
N PRO A 8 -11.44 3.09 1.69
CA PRO A 8 -10.87 3.54 2.97
C PRO A 8 -11.77 3.09 4.13
N LEU A 9 -12.07 1.80 4.21
CA LEU A 9 -12.94 1.26 5.26
C LEU A 9 -12.11 0.67 6.41
N PRO A 10 -12.60 0.85 7.65
CA PRO A 10 -12.03 0.18 8.80
C PRO A 10 -12.06 -1.34 8.64
N ALA A 11 -10.98 -1.99 9.01
CA ALA A 11 -10.75 -3.43 8.86
C ALA A 11 -11.86 -4.32 9.43
N TYR A 12 -12.52 -3.85 10.49
CA TYR A 12 -13.52 -4.62 11.24
C TYR A 12 -14.96 -4.48 10.72
N LEU A 13 -15.21 -3.61 9.73
CA LEU A 13 -16.56 -3.37 9.22
C LEU A 13 -16.95 -4.32 8.10
N VAL A 14 -16.01 -4.71 7.25
CA VAL A 14 -16.29 -5.52 6.05
C VAL A 14 -15.17 -6.49 5.76
N ASP A 15 -15.52 -7.69 5.34
CA ASP A 15 -14.57 -8.65 4.79
C ASP A 15 -14.04 -8.18 3.42
N VAL A 16 -12.73 -7.93 3.34
CA VAL A 16 -12.07 -7.42 2.14
C VAL A 16 -12.21 -8.38 0.94
N GLY A 17 -12.17 -9.70 1.20
CA GLY A 17 -12.35 -10.69 0.15
C GLY A 17 -13.76 -10.66 -0.43
N ALA A 18 -14.78 -10.54 0.42
CA ALA A 18 -16.16 -10.40 -0.02
C ALA A 18 -16.38 -9.10 -0.81
N MET A 19 -15.76 -8.00 -0.38
CA MET A 19 -15.83 -6.72 -1.10
C MET A 19 -15.18 -6.80 -2.49
N ALA A 20 -13.97 -7.35 -2.57
CA ALA A 20 -13.28 -7.50 -3.84
C ALA A 20 -14.06 -8.42 -4.80
N GLY A 21 -14.63 -9.53 -4.29
CA GLY A 21 -15.49 -10.40 -5.07
C GLY A 21 -16.77 -9.70 -5.56
N LYS A 22 -17.36 -8.84 -4.74
CA LYS A 22 -18.52 -8.04 -5.15
C LYS A 22 -18.14 -6.99 -6.19
N ALA A 23 -16.99 -6.32 -6.02
CA ALA A 23 -16.47 -5.37 -7.02
C ALA A 23 -16.21 -6.06 -8.37
N GLU A 24 -15.61 -7.26 -8.36
CA GLU A 24 -15.41 -8.07 -9.56
C GLU A 24 -16.74 -8.45 -10.23
N ALA A 25 -17.73 -8.87 -9.47
CA ALA A 25 -19.05 -9.23 -9.98
C ALA A 25 -19.80 -8.03 -10.60
N LEU A 26 -19.54 -6.82 -10.09
CA LEU A 26 -20.09 -5.58 -10.64
C LEU A 26 -19.32 -5.02 -11.84
N GLY A 27 -18.20 -5.65 -12.23
CA GLY A 27 -17.43 -5.28 -13.41
C GLY A 27 -16.42 -4.16 -13.17
N PHE A 28 -16.04 -3.88 -11.93
CA PHE A 28 -14.91 -2.99 -11.67
C PHE A 28 -13.60 -3.61 -12.16
N GLU A 29 -12.71 -2.77 -12.70
CA GLU A 29 -11.43 -3.20 -13.24
C GLU A 29 -10.40 -3.48 -12.16
N SER A 30 -10.45 -2.72 -11.06
CA SER A 30 -9.46 -2.79 -9.99
C SER A 30 -10.04 -2.47 -8.62
N PHE A 31 -9.45 -3.08 -7.59
CA PHE A 31 -9.78 -2.90 -6.18
C PHE A 31 -8.54 -2.44 -5.42
N TRP A 32 -8.64 -1.37 -4.61
CA TRP A 32 -7.51 -0.68 -4.02
C TRP A 32 -7.62 -0.58 -2.50
N CYS A 33 -6.53 -0.90 -1.81
CA CYS A 33 -6.37 -0.68 -0.37
C CYS A 33 -5.30 0.39 -0.11
N ALA A 34 -5.61 1.32 0.80
CA ALA A 34 -4.65 2.32 1.29
C ALA A 34 -3.82 1.76 2.45
N GLU A 35 -2.78 2.50 2.82
CA GLU A 35 -1.92 2.17 3.96
C GLU A 35 -1.77 3.35 4.92
N HIS A 36 -1.91 3.04 6.19
CA HIS A 36 -1.31 3.71 7.34
C HIS A 36 -1.06 2.62 8.39
N PRO A 37 0.20 2.23 8.69
CA PRO A 37 0.51 1.23 9.70
C PRO A 37 -0.08 1.57 11.06
N PHE A 38 -0.08 2.86 11.41
CA PHE A 38 -0.73 3.40 12.59
C PHE A 38 -0.87 4.93 12.46
N ILE A 39 -1.73 5.52 13.28
CA ILE A 39 -1.82 6.97 13.41
C ILE A 39 -1.30 7.36 14.80
N PRO A 40 -0.25 8.20 14.91
CA PRO A 40 0.26 8.67 16.19
C PRO A 40 -0.81 9.43 16.98
N VAL A 41 -0.89 9.19 18.29
CA VAL A 41 -1.86 9.86 19.18
C VAL A 41 -1.64 11.38 19.21
N ARG A 42 -0.39 11.81 19.00
CA ARG A 42 -0.02 13.23 18.89
C ARG A 42 0.77 13.43 17.60
N SER A 43 0.30 14.32 16.77
CA SER A 43 0.91 14.69 15.50
C SER A 43 0.83 16.20 15.32
N ALA A 44 1.91 16.81 14.82
CA ALA A 44 1.93 18.18 14.33
C ALA A 44 1.59 18.25 12.85
N SER A 45 1.73 17.13 12.13
CA SER A 45 1.37 17.02 10.73
C SER A 45 -0.14 17.17 10.57
N ARG A 46 -0.53 17.92 9.53
CA ARG A 46 -1.95 18.16 9.21
C ARG A 46 -2.39 17.24 8.07
N PHE A 47 -3.60 16.72 8.16
CA PHE A 47 -4.17 15.91 7.09
C PHE A 47 -4.38 16.75 5.82
N PRO A 48 -3.76 16.38 4.69
CA PRO A 48 -3.83 17.17 3.46
C PRO A 48 -5.19 17.09 2.74
N GLY A 49 -6.04 16.15 3.14
CA GLY A 49 -7.34 15.92 2.51
C GLY A 49 -8.50 16.73 3.13
N SER A 50 -8.23 17.60 4.13
CA SER A 50 -9.25 18.45 4.74
C SER A 50 -8.71 19.85 5.04
N GLU A 51 -9.57 20.87 5.03
CA GLU A 51 -9.20 22.25 5.35
C GLU A 51 -8.81 22.44 6.81
N ASP A 52 -9.46 21.73 7.73
CA ASP A 52 -9.17 21.78 9.17
C ASP A 52 -7.89 21.01 9.54
N GLY A 53 -7.40 20.15 8.65
CA GLY A 53 -6.21 19.32 8.83
C GLY A 53 -6.40 18.18 9.83
N VAL A 54 -7.64 17.85 10.20
CA VAL A 54 -7.96 16.75 11.13
C VAL A 54 -7.88 15.42 10.40
N ILE A 55 -7.13 14.47 10.96
CA ILE A 55 -7.03 13.11 10.43
C ILE A 55 -8.34 12.38 10.75
N PRO A 56 -9.03 11.82 9.74
CA PRO A 56 -10.24 11.04 9.99
C PRO A 56 -9.95 9.82 10.87
N GLU A 57 -10.84 9.51 11.81
CA GLU A 57 -10.71 8.35 12.71
C GLU A 57 -10.53 7.03 11.95
N SER A 58 -11.16 6.89 10.77
CA SER A 58 -11.05 5.71 9.92
C SER A 58 -9.63 5.37 9.51
N TYR A 59 -8.70 6.34 9.50
CA TYR A 59 -7.29 6.12 9.15
C TYR A 59 -6.57 5.23 10.17
N SER A 60 -6.96 5.30 11.45
CA SER A 60 -6.39 4.45 12.51
C SER A 60 -6.77 2.97 12.37
N HIS A 61 -7.67 2.65 11.45
CA HIS A 61 -8.27 1.33 11.32
C HIS A 61 -8.03 0.71 9.94
N PHE A 62 -7.13 1.25 9.14
CA PHE A 62 -6.81 0.65 7.86
C PHE A 62 -6.23 -0.75 8.05
N VAL A 63 -6.59 -1.65 7.16
CA VAL A 63 -5.95 -2.97 7.06
C VAL A 63 -4.54 -2.82 6.51
N ASP A 64 -3.63 -3.73 6.86
CA ASP A 64 -2.40 -3.88 6.09
C ASP A 64 -2.76 -4.25 4.64
N PRO A 65 -2.28 -3.50 3.64
CA PRO A 65 -2.71 -3.68 2.25
C PRO A 65 -2.28 -5.01 1.66
N PHE A 66 -1.11 -5.55 2.02
CA PHE A 66 -0.64 -6.84 1.49
C PHE A 66 -1.47 -8.00 2.03
N VAL A 67 -1.77 -7.99 3.33
CA VAL A 67 -2.61 -9.01 3.97
C VAL A 67 -4.03 -8.96 3.40
N ALA A 68 -4.60 -7.77 3.26
CA ALA A 68 -5.93 -7.55 2.69
C ALA A 68 -6.02 -8.00 1.23
N LEU A 69 -5.07 -7.60 0.40
CA LEU A 69 -5.05 -7.94 -1.02
C LEU A 69 -4.70 -9.41 -1.26
N ALA A 70 -3.88 -10.04 -0.41
CA ALA A 70 -3.67 -11.49 -0.46
C ALA A 70 -4.99 -12.25 -0.20
N ARG A 71 -5.79 -11.82 0.80
CA ARG A 71 -7.13 -12.37 1.02
C ARG A 71 -8.05 -12.14 -0.19
N ALA A 72 -8.04 -10.94 -0.75
CA ALA A 72 -8.83 -10.61 -1.95
C ALA A 72 -8.42 -11.45 -3.16
N SER A 73 -7.13 -11.75 -3.34
CA SER A 73 -6.63 -12.55 -4.45
C SER A 73 -7.18 -13.97 -4.46
N GLY A 74 -7.40 -14.55 -3.25
CA GLY A 74 -7.96 -15.89 -3.10
C GLY A 74 -9.48 -15.97 -3.36
N THR A 75 -10.18 -14.84 -3.45
CA THR A 75 -11.65 -14.76 -3.66
C THR A 75 -12.04 -14.16 -5.01
N THR A 76 -11.06 -13.79 -5.83
CA THR A 76 -11.24 -13.14 -7.12
C THR A 76 -10.38 -13.79 -8.20
N THR A 77 -10.73 -13.61 -9.47
CA THR A 77 -10.00 -14.24 -10.59
C THR A 77 -9.59 -13.27 -11.70
N ARG A 78 -10.20 -12.10 -11.78
CA ARG A 78 -10.02 -11.15 -12.89
C ARG A 78 -9.66 -9.73 -12.44
N ILE A 79 -10.30 -9.24 -11.38
CA ILE A 79 -10.11 -7.87 -10.90
C ILE A 79 -8.63 -7.64 -10.51
N LYS A 80 -8.06 -6.53 -10.92
CA LYS A 80 -6.72 -6.13 -10.48
C LYS A 80 -6.76 -5.67 -9.03
N LEU A 81 -5.70 -5.93 -8.31
CA LEU A 81 -5.58 -5.65 -6.89
C LEU A 81 -4.46 -4.64 -6.68
N GLY A 82 -4.78 -3.48 -6.13
CA GLY A 82 -3.82 -2.38 -6.05
C GLY A 82 -3.62 -1.84 -4.65
N THR A 83 -2.41 -1.35 -4.41
CA THR A 83 -2.14 -0.51 -3.24
C THR A 83 -2.29 0.96 -3.60
N GLY A 84 -3.11 1.65 -2.88
CA GLY A 84 -3.34 3.08 -3.11
C GLY A 84 -3.17 3.91 -1.84
N ILE A 85 -1.96 4.00 -1.35
CA ILE A 85 -0.60 3.64 -1.75
C ILE A 85 0.13 2.85 -0.65
N VAL A 86 1.30 2.23 -0.95
CA VAL A 86 2.27 1.74 0.05
C VAL A 86 3.24 2.87 0.42
N LEU A 87 3.49 3.04 1.70
CA LEU A 87 4.45 4.00 2.25
C LEU A 87 5.86 3.40 2.22
N VAL A 88 6.54 3.54 1.08
CA VAL A 88 7.84 2.88 0.83
C VAL A 88 8.92 3.24 1.87
N PRO A 89 9.07 4.50 2.35
CA PRO A 89 10.08 4.84 3.36
C PRO A 89 9.85 4.18 4.72
N GLU A 90 8.68 3.63 4.95
CA GLU A 90 8.28 3.00 6.21
C GLU A 90 8.49 1.48 6.20
N ARG A 91 9.03 0.93 5.11
CA ARG A 91 9.24 -0.50 4.91
C ARG A 91 10.68 -0.81 4.51
N HIS A 92 11.19 -1.93 4.99
CA HIS A 92 12.50 -2.42 4.56
C HIS A 92 12.42 -2.90 3.11
N PRO A 93 13.23 -2.38 2.16
CA PRO A 93 13.08 -2.62 0.73
C PRO A 93 13.21 -4.11 0.33
N LEU A 94 14.04 -4.89 1.00
CA LEU A 94 14.18 -6.33 0.72
C LEU A 94 12.92 -7.12 1.09
N LEU A 95 12.29 -6.79 2.23
CA LEU A 95 11.01 -7.40 2.63
C LEU A 95 9.90 -6.97 1.69
N LEU A 96 9.83 -5.68 1.40
CA LEU A 96 8.82 -5.12 0.49
C LEU A 96 8.92 -5.76 -0.90
N ALA A 97 10.12 -5.93 -1.44
CA ALA A 97 10.32 -6.64 -2.71
C ALA A 97 9.77 -8.07 -2.67
N LYS A 98 9.95 -8.76 -1.53
CA LYS A 98 9.44 -10.12 -1.34
C LYS A 98 7.92 -10.17 -1.23
N GLU A 99 7.32 -9.25 -0.49
CA GLU A 99 5.87 -9.13 -0.33
C GLU A 99 5.19 -8.86 -1.68
N VAL A 100 5.71 -7.88 -2.42
CA VAL A 100 5.23 -7.51 -3.76
C VAL A 100 5.28 -8.70 -4.72
N SER A 101 6.44 -9.37 -4.83
CA SER A 101 6.60 -10.50 -5.75
C SER A 101 5.72 -11.69 -5.35
N THR A 102 5.52 -11.91 -4.06
CA THR A 102 4.67 -12.99 -3.55
C THR A 102 3.20 -12.73 -3.86
N LEU A 103 2.73 -11.51 -3.60
CA LEU A 103 1.35 -11.13 -3.90
C LEU A 103 1.06 -11.13 -5.40
N ASP A 104 2.00 -10.65 -6.20
CA ASP A 104 1.88 -10.70 -7.67
C ASP A 104 1.75 -12.14 -8.16
N HIS A 105 2.60 -13.04 -7.68
CA HIS A 105 2.53 -14.46 -7.99
C HIS A 105 1.19 -15.10 -7.56
N PHE A 106 0.74 -14.87 -6.31
CA PHE A 106 -0.52 -15.44 -5.81
C PHE A 106 -1.75 -14.87 -6.53
N SER A 107 -1.70 -13.64 -6.96
CA SER A 107 -2.78 -13.03 -7.73
C SER A 107 -2.78 -13.41 -9.21
N GLY A 108 -1.75 -14.13 -9.70
CA GLY A 108 -1.60 -14.47 -11.12
C GLY A 108 -1.28 -13.27 -11.99
N GLY A 109 -0.43 -12.34 -11.51
CA GLY A 109 -0.01 -11.14 -12.23
C GLY A 109 -1.06 -10.03 -12.25
N ARG A 110 -2.01 -10.03 -11.30
CA ARG A 110 -3.07 -9.00 -11.19
C ARG A 110 -2.72 -7.87 -10.23
N PHE A 111 -1.54 -7.93 -9.59
CA PHE A 111 -1.17 -6.94 -8.60
C PHE A 111 -0.69 -5.63 -9.25
N LEU A 112 -1.16 -4.52 -8.72
CA LEU A 112 -0.77 -3.16 -9.10
C LEU A 112 -0.08 -2.50 -7.89
N PHE A 113 1.23 -2.38 -7.97
CA PHE A 113 2.02 -1.80 -6.89
C PHE A 113 2.02 -0.28 -6.95
N GLY A 114 1.07 0.34 -6.27
CA GLY A 114 1.00 1.78 -6.09
C GLY A 114 1.81 2.22 -4.88
N ILE A 115 2.67 3.22 -5.05
CA ILE A 115 3.65 3.66 -4.06
C ILE A 115 3.56 5.15 -3.76
N GLY A 116 4.03 5.54 -2.58
CA GLY A 116 4.20 6.93 -2.18
C GLY A 116 5.20 7.11 -1.06
N ALA A 117 5.54 8.37 -0.79
CA ALA A 117 6.53 8.72 0.22
C ALA A 117 5.93 9.08 1.59
N GLY A 118 4.60 9.13 1.70
CA GLY A 118 3.92 9.53 2.92
C GLY A 118 3.85 11.05 3.14
N TRP A 119 2.90 11.46 3.96
CA TRP A 119 2.69 12.86 4.36
C TRP A 119 2.80 13.07 5.87
N LEU A 120 2.67 11.99 6.67
CA LEU A 120 2.64 12.02 8.13
C LEU A 120 4.06 11.81 8.67
N ARG A 121 4.72 12.92 9.01
CA ARG A 121 6.13 12.91 9.48
C ARG A 121 6.32 11.95 10.65
N GLU A 122 5.47 12.05 11.64
CA GLU A 122 5.60 11.29 12.89
C GLU A 122 5.47 9.78 12.67
N GLU A 123 4.62 9.36 11.75
CA GLU A 123 4.50 7.95 11.34
C GLU A 123 5.79 7.47 10.68
N THR A 124 6.25 8.21 9.67
CA THR A 124 7.47 7.88 8.93
C THR A 124 8.68 7.77 9.85
N GLU A 125 8.88 8.74 10.76
CA GLU A 125 10.02 8.76 11.69
C GLU A 125 9.96 7.62 12.72
N ILE A 126 8.78 7.29 13.24
CA ILE A 126 8.59 6.16 14.16
C ILE A 126 8.87 4.82 13.45
N MET A 127 8.52 4.70 12.18
CA MET A 127 8.82 3.53 11.36
C MET A 127 10.30 3.45 10.92
N GLY A 128 11.12 4.45 11.25
CA GLY A 128 12.55 4.49 10.96
C GLY A 128 12.91 5.11 9.61
N GLY A 129 11.94 5.71 8.93
CA GLY A 129 12.18 6.47 7.71
C GLY A 129 12.73 7.87 7.99
N ASP A 130 13.43 8.45 7.03
CA ASP A 130 13.85 9.85 7.05
C ASP A 130 12.82 10.70 6.27
N PHE A 131 11.96 11.39 6.99
CA PHE A 131 10.87 12.15 6.36
C PHE A 131 11.39 13.26 5.42
N ASP A 132 12.50 13.89 5.75
CA ASP A 132 13.04 14.98 4.93
C ASP A 132 13.64 14.46 3.61
N HIS A 133 14.14 13.23 3.60
CA HIS A 133 14.67 12.55 2.42
C HIS A 133 13.76 11.43 1.88
N ARG A 134 12.50 11.37 2.31
CA ARG A 134 11.56 10.29 1.97
C ARG A 134 11.39 10.03 0.46
N TRP A 135 11.50 11.07 -0.37
CA TRP A 135 11.43 10.92 -1.82
C TRP A 135 12.65 10.21 -2.40
N THR A 136 13.85 10.55 -1.90
CA THR A 136 15.09 9.86 -2.26
C THR A 136 15.05 8.41 -1.79
N GLN A 137 14.65 8.16 -0.53
CA GLN A 137 14.47 6.81 0.00
C GLN A 137 13.46 5.99 -0.84
N THR A 138 12.34 6.59 -1.26
CA THR A 138 11.37 5.93 -2.13
C THR A 138 12.02 5.55 -3.46
N GLN A 139 12.72 6.48 -4.09
CA GLN A 139 13.39 6.24 -5.38
C GLN A 139 14.43 5.12 -5.28
N GLU A 140 15.33 5.19 -4.30
CA GLU A 140 16.40 4.21 -4.09
C GLU A 140 15.83 2.82 -3.75
N SER A 141 14.82 2.76 -2.89
CA SER A 141 14.12 1.51 -2.57
C SER A 141 13.50 0.88 -3.82
N VAL A 142 12.87 1.66 -4.68
CA VAL A 142 12.29 1.15 -5.95
C VAL A 142 13.39 0.64 -6.88
N LEU A 143 14.51 1.35 -6.99
CA LEU A 143 15.65 0.91 -7.81
C LEU A 143 16.24 -0.39 -7.27
N ALA A 144 16.46 -0.50 -5.96
CA ALA A 144 16.94 -1.72 -5.31
C ALA A 144 15.97 -2.90 -5.51
N MET A 145 14.66 -2.67 -5.38
CA MET A 145 13.65 -3.70 -5.65
C MET A 145 13.67 -4.17 -7.11
N LYS A 146 13.86 -3.27 -8.06
CA LYS A 146 13.98 -3.63 -9.48
C LYS A 146 15.21 -4.50 -9.75
N GLU A 147 16.35 -4.23 -9.09
CA GLU A 147 17.52 -5.11 -9.17
C GLU A 147 17.18 -6.53 -8.69
N LEU A 148 16.53 -6.65 -7.54
CA LEU A 148 16.11 -7.93 -6.96
C LEU A 148 15.14 -8.72 -7.85
N TRP A 149 14.24 -8.04 -8.58
CA TRP A 149 13.26 -8.71 -9.43
C TRP A 149 13.82 -9.12 -10.80
N THR A 150 14.92 -8.52 -11.23
CA THR A 150 15.41 -8.69 -12.61
C THR A 150 16.75 -9.38 -12.71
N LYS A 151 17.53 -9.47 -11.61
CA LYS A 151 18.88 -10.04 -11.60
C LYS A 151 18.97 -11.26 -10.71
N LEU A 152 19.77 -12.26 -11.12
CA LEU A 152 20.05 -13.44 -10.30
C LEU A 152 20.93 -13.07 -9.10
N GLU A 153 21.90 -12.20 -9.30
CA GLU A 153 22.72 -11.60 -8.26
C GLU A 153 22.52 -10.09 -8.31
N ALA A 154 21.79 -9.58 -7.29
CA ALA A 154 21.43 -8.17 -7.21
C ALA A 154 22.41 -7.42 -6.32
N GLU A 155 22.87 -6.28 -6.78
CA GLU A 155 23.71 -5.35 -6.04
C GLU A 155 23.18 -3.92 -6.25
N PHE A 156 23.04 -3.18 -5.17
CA PHE A 156 22.58 -1.79 -5.21
C PHE A 156 23.36 -0.95 -4.19
N HIS A 157 23.85 0.20 -4.63
CA HIS A 157 24.54 1.20 -3.82
C HIS A 157 23.75 2.51 -3.93
N GLY A 158 23.16 2.96 -2.83
CA GLY A 158 22.39 4.19 -2.70
C GLY A 158 22.88 5.05 -1.54
#